data_f6e9bf7d7e8e366990ae5f41999f03ba
#
_entry.id   f6e9bf7d7e8e366990ae5f41999f03ba
#
_cell.length_a   1.000
_cell.length_b   1.000
_cell.length_c   1.000
_cell.angle_alpha   90.00
_cell.angle_beta   90.00
_cell.angle_gamma   90.00
#
_symmetry.space_group_name_H-M   'P 1'
#
loop_
_entity.id
_entity.type
_entity.pdbx_description
1 polymer ?
#
loop_
_entity_poly.entity_id
_entity_poly.type
_entity_poly.pdbx_seq_one_letter_code
_entity_poly.pdbx_strand_id
1 'polypeptide(L)'
;PVRTPACQGMPSSANSSSASARTWGSRLCSAKAIGRHTSRIGPEAESRLYFVHDGLFPHFNWRTTPDGRTYHGQGGPPGSVDGRWGSDEFLIRQGQQRHLLQVGYADTLLGQLFDRLQAEGIWDDAMIVVTADHGIAFTADHDKRTPNDETVDEIYRVPMFIRVPGEREGEVSDENAMNIDVLPTIVDVLGIHTDWEFDGRSLFGDEPPPEDKPVFYGTGPSSVATSLDGLYRVVERNAERFPRPGWDGVVGVSGLGEYVGRPVGELDVTPMPASVDADASFRIKHADRLQDISAQGGSIPLVVEGSVALEPGHEPADVALVTLNGTVAGVAGDFREVDGRWHFSALLDYRLFQEGDNEVGLLLVGSGGEDPTFYEVP
;
A
#
# COMPACT_ATOMS: atom_id res chain seq x y z
N PRO A 1 19.30 -15.56 -20.77
CA PRO A 1 19.16 -16.16 -19.45
C PRO A 1 19.94 -15.33 -18.44
N VAL A 2 19.23 -14.41 -17.81
CA VAL A 2 19.80 -13.58 -16.75
C VAL A 2 19.79 -14.43 -15.48
N ARG A 3 20.97 -14.73 -14.97
CA ARG A 3 21.13 -15.42 -13.69
C ARG A 3 20.79 -14.45 -12.58
N THR A 4 19.72 -14.72 -11.85
CA THR A 4 19.44 -14.10 -10.55
C THR A 4 20.46 -14.62 -9.52
N PRO A 5 21.02 -13.77 -8.64
CA PRO A 5 21.93 -14.22 -7.60
C PRO A 5 21.19 -15.15 -6.62
N ALA A 6 21.77 -16.33 -6.45
CA ALA A 6 21.32 -17.30 -5.47
C ALA A 6 21.55 -16.73 -4.06
N CYS A 7 20.57 -16.90 -3.17
CA CYS A 7 20.76 -16.69 -1.74
C CYS A 7 21.94 -17.57 -1.27
N GLN A 8 23.06 -16.95 -0.95
CA GLN A 8 24.20 -17.67 -0.41
C GLN A 8 23.92 -18.03 1.06
N GLY A 9 23.92 -19.33 1.35
CA GLY A 9 23.82 -19.83 2.71
C GLY A 9 25.10 -19.57 3.48
N MET A 10 24.98 -19.06 4.71
CA MET A 10 26.08 -19.09 5.68
C MET A 10 26.33 -20.53 6.17
N PRO A 11 27.58 -20.91 6.44
CA PRO A 11 27.92 -22.29 6.83
C PRO A 11 27.44 -22.58 8.26
N SER A 12 26.78 -23.72 8.43
CA SER A 12 26.44 -24.28 9.73
C SER A 12 27.67 -24.94 10.36
N SER A 13 28.12 -24.39 11.47
CA SER A 13 29.02 -25.13 12.38
C SER A 13 28.36 -25.22 13.76
N ALA A 14 27.80 -26.36 14.07
CA ALA A 14 27.80 -26.93 15.42
C ALA A 14 27.20 -28.34 15.40
N ASN A 15 28.03 -29.30 15.77
CA ASN A 15 27.67 -30.65 16.18
C ASN A 15 27.05 -30.62 17.57
N SER A 16 25.90 -31.25 17.77
CA SER A 16 25.66 -32.23 18.87
C SER A 16 24.20 -32.70 18.88
N SER A 17 24.12 -33.97 18.95
CA SER A 17 23.08 -34.95 19.30
C SER A 17 21.77 -34.51 19.94
N SER A 18 20.70 -35.11 19.41
CA SER A 18 19.39 -35.41 19.97
C SER A 18 18.34 -34.31 20.05
N ALA A 19 17.21 -34.64 19.45
CA ALA A 19 15.98 -33.89 19.29
C ALA A 19 15.97 -32.92 18.08
N SER A 20 15.24 -33.31 17.06
CA SER A 20 15.16 -32.57 15.78
C SER A 20 14.30 -31.32 15.88
N ALA A 21 14.77 -30.29 16.57
CA ALA A 21 14.36 -28.94 16.32
C ALA A 21 15.10 -28.45 15.07
N ARG A 22 14.47 -28.55 13.91
CA ARG A 22 15.03 -27.94 12.69
C ARG A 22 14.87 -26.42 12.81
N THR A 23 15.97 -25.77 13.07
CA THR A 23 16.11 -24.32 12.98
C THR A 23 15.62 -23.81 11.62
N TRP A 24 14.55 -23.07 11.63
CA TRP A 24 14.03 -22.38 10.47
C TRP A 24 14.80 -21.07 10.31
N GLY A 25 15.67 -21.02 9.33
CA GLY A 25 16.26 -19.77 8.90
C GLY A 25 15.18 -18.89 8.28
N SER A 26 15.02 -17.68 8.80
CA SER A 26 14.24 -16.63 8.19
C SER A 26 14.74 -16.38 6.76
N ARG A 27 13.99 -16.81 5.76
CA ARG A 27 14.25 -16.45 4.37
C ARG A 27 13.35 -15.28 4.02
N LEU A 28 13.94 -14.12 3.91
CA LEU A 28 13.35 -12.97 3.21
C LEU A 28 13.11 -13.38 1.75
N CYS A 29 11.86 -13.52 1.37
CA CYS A 29 11.50 -14.03 0.06
C CYS A 29 10.49 -13.08 -0.61
N SER A 30 10.84 -12.67 -1.84
CA SER A 30 9.96 -11.96 -2.77
C SER A 30 8.68 -12.78 -3.10
N ALA A 31 7.68 -12.15 -3.74
CA ALA A 31 6.43 -12.78 -4.20
C ALA A 31 6.60 -14.17 -4.85
N LYS A 32 7.74 -14.39 -5.54
CA LYS A 32 8.14 -15.73 -6.06
C LYS A 32 8.38 -16.77 -4.98
N ALA A 33 8.52 -16.37 -3.73
CA ALA A 33 8.73 -17.31 -2.64
C ALA A 33 7.43 -17.72 -1.98
N ILE A 34 6.42 -16.86 -1.89
CA ILE A 34 5.08 -17.27 -1.48
C ILE A 34 4.61 -18.37 -2.42
N GLY A 35 4.66 -18.19 -3.74
CA GLY A 35 4.34 -19.22 -4.71
C GLY A 35 5.16 -20.53 -4.57
N ARG A 36 6.41 -20.45 -4.08
CA ARG A 36 7.24 -21.66 -3.81
C ARG A 36 6.95 -22.31 -2.45
N HIS A 37 6.50 -21.52 -1.47
CA HIS A 37 6.08 -22.06 -0.18
C HIS A 37 4.70 -22.71 -0.29
N THR A 38 3.77 -22.10 -0.98
CA THR A 38 2.44 -22.67 -1.24
C THR A 38 2.52 -23.97 -2.03
N SER A 39 3.47 -24.13 -2.96
CA SER A 39 3.67 -25.40 -3.69
C SER A 39 4.17 -26.58 -2.82
N ARG A 40 4.56 -26.33 -1.58
CA ARG A 40 4.99 -27.36 -0.61
C ARG A 40 3.93 -27.69 0.43
N ILE A 41 2.80 -27.01 0.39
CA ILE A 41 1.65 -27.27 1.25
C ILE A 41 0.88 -28.42 0.59
N GLY A 42 0.68 -29.51 1.32
CA GLY A 42 -0.03 -30.69 0.84
C GLY A 42 -0.49 -31.60 1.99
N PRO A 43 -1.46 -32.49 1.74
CA PRO A 43 -2.15 -33.28 2.75
C PRO A 43 -1.27 -34.29 3.51
N GLU A 44 -0.06 -34.59 3.02
CA GLU A 44 0.89 -35.48 3.72
C GLU A 44 1.75 -34.76 4.75
N ALA A 45 1.47 -33.47 5.02
CA ALA A 45 2.22 -32.69 5.99
C ALA A 45 1.79 -33.09 7.41
N GLU A 46 2.72 -33.65 8.21
CA GLU A 46 2.59 -33.64 9.68
C GLU A 46 2.32 -32.20 10.14
N SER A 47 1.62 -31.98 11.28
CA SER A 47 1.35 -30.66 11.86
C SER A 47 2.58 -29.76 11.80
N ARG A 48 2.50 -28.66 11.07
CA ARG A 48 3.64 -27.78 10.80
C ARG A 48 3.26 -26.33 11.03
N LEU A 49 4.14 -25.59 11.66
CA LEU A 49 4.07 -24.15 11.75
C LEU A 49 4.78 -23.56 10.49
N TYR A 50 4.04 -22.79 9.71
CA TYR A 50 4.59 -21.98 8.63
C TYR A 50 4.58 -20.51 9.03
N PHE A 51 5.75 -19.93 9.16
CA PHE A 51 5.91 -18.51 9.33
C PHE A 51 6.21 -17.88 7.97
N VAL A 52 5.23 -17.15 7.43
CA VAL A 52 5.39 -16.40 6.18
C VAL A 52 5.62 -14.94 6.55
N HIS A 53 6.87 -14.53 6.58
CA HIS A 53 7.24 -13.13 6.70
C HIS A 53 7.62 -12.63 5.31
N ASP A 54 6.73 -11.86 4.68
CA ASP A 54 7.05 -11.13 3.47
C ASP A 54 7.50 -9.72 3.86
N GLY A 55 8.79 -9.58 4.14
CA GLY A 55 9.40 -8.30 4.52
C GLY A 55 9.43 -7.26 3.39
N LEU A 56 8.81 -7.55 2.24
CA LEU A 56 8.74 -6.65 1.10
C LEU A 56 7.34 -6.05 0.89
N PHE A 57 6.26 -6.68 1.39
CA PHE A 57 4.89 -6.22 1.17
C PHE A 57 4.11 -6.16 2.49
N PRO A 58 3.54 -5.00 2.79
CA PRO A 58 3.55 -3.71 2.09
C PRO A 58 4.67 -2.75 2.50
N HIS A 59 5.87 -3.26 2.89
CA HIS A 59 7.01 -2.44 3.28
C HIS A 59 7.39 -1.40 2.20
N PHE A 60 7.98 -0.30 2.62
CA PHE A 60 8.54 0.74 1.76
C PHE A 60 9.60 0.19 0.80
N ASN A 61 9.65 0.58 -0.30
CA ASN A 61 9.46 1.20 -1.54
C ASN A 61 8.19 0.74 -2.30
N TRP A 62 7.12 1.45 -2.16
CA TRP A 62 5.84 1.12 -2.76
C TRP A 62 5.92 1.23 -4.28
N ARG A 63 6.05 0.10 -4.94
CA ARG A 63 6.30 0.00 -6.39
C ARG A 63 5.54 -1.14 -7.06
N THR A 64 4.54 -1.67 -6.40
CA THR A 64 3.79 -2.80 -6.92
C THR A 64 2.30 -2.49 -6.89
N THR A 65 1.63 -2.76 -8.00
CA THR A 65 0.19 -2.65 -8.16
C THR A 65 -0.50 -3.93 -7.70
N PRO A 66 -1.80 -3.91 -7.39
CA PRO A 66 -2.53 -5.09 -6.93
C PRO A 66 -2.44 -6.32 -7.84
N ASP A 67 -2.25 -6.13 -9.14
CA ASP A 67 -2.06 -7.19 -10.12
C ASP A 67 -0.61 -7.68 -10.25
N GLY A 68 0.31 -7.14 -9.45
CA GLY A 68 1.71 -7.56 -9.38
C GLY A 68 2.64 -6.89 -10.40
N ARG A 69 2.15 -5.98 -11.25
CA ARG A 69 3.02 -5.15 -12.09
C ARG A 69 3.80 -4.17 -11.21
N THR A 70 5.02 -3.87 -11.61
CA THR A 70 5.84 -2.89 -10.91
C THR A 70 5.79 -1.54 -11.61
N TYR A 71 6.19 -0.48 -10.91
CA TYR A 71 6.36 0.82 -11.53
C TYR A 71 7.64 1.50 -11.06
N HIS A 72 8.18 2.33 -11.95
CA HIS A 72 9.41 3.05 -11.67
C HIS A 72 9.10 4.28 -10.81
N GLY A 73 9.92 4.50 -9.81
CA GLY A 73 10.00 5.72 -9.04
C GLY A 73 11.42 5.79 -8.49
N GLN A 74 12.13 6.88 -8.73
CA GLN A 74 13.44 7.10 -8.12
C GLN A 74 13.25 7.70 -6.73
N GLY A 75 13.93 7.13 -5.74
CA GLY A 75 13.89 7.65 -4.37
C GLY A 75 12.65 7.25 -3.57
N GLY A 76 12.41 7.99 -2.50
CA GLY A 76 11.21 7.88 -1.66
C GLY A 76 9.96 8.41 -2.35
N PRO A 77 8.78 8.29 -1.72
CA PRO A 77 7.59 8.96 -2.23
C PRO A 77 7.84 10.47 -2.29
N PRO A 78 7.33 11.16 -3.32
CA PRO A 78 7.37 12.61 -3.37
C PRO A 78 6.86 13.22 -2.05
N GLY A 79 7.38 14.38 -1.65
CA GLY A 79 7.00 15.02 -0.38
C GLY A 79 7.61 14.41 0.88
N SER A 80 8.49 13.41 0.75
CA SER A 80 9.16 12.80 1.89
C SER A 80 10.68 12.96 1.79
N VAL A 81 11.29 13.51 2.84
CA VAL A 81 12.74 13.69 2.98
C VAL A 81 13.20 13.00 4.26
N ASP A 82 14.23 12.18 4.19
CA ASP A 82 14.86 11.48 5.31
C ASP A 82 13.87 10.79 6.27
N GLY A 83 12.83 10.17 5.71
CA GLY A 83 11.84 9.45 6.52
C GLY A 83 10.68 10.31 7.03
N ARG A 84 10.69 11.60 6.81
CA ARG A 84 9.69 12.57 7.28
C ARG A 84 8.86 13.10 6.12
N TRP A 85 7.56 13.27 6.32
CA TRP A 85 6.70 13.99 5.39
C TRP A 85 6.95 15.50 5.48
N GLY A 86 6.82 16.20 4.36
CA GLY A 86 6.66 17.65 4.34
C GLY A 86 5.20 18.05 4.63
N SER A 87 4.88 19.32 4.39
CA SER A 87 3.54 19.88 4.63
C SER A 87 2.56 19.71 3.45
N ASP A 88 3.02 19.19 2.31
CA ASP A 88 2.19 19.07 1.11
C ASP A 88 1.26 17.84 1.20
N GLU A 89 -0.01 18.11 1.48
CA GLU A 89 -1.07 17.10 1.63
C GLU A 89 -1.34 16.32 0.34
N PHE A 90 -1.15 16.91 -0.84
CA PHE A 90 -1.32 16.19 -2.11
C PHE A 90 -0.26 15.10 -2.26
N LEU A 91 0.99 15.42 -1.98
CA LEU A 91 2.09 14.46 -2.07
C LEU A 91 2.03 13.37 -0.99
N ILE A 92 1.59 13.72 0.23
CA ILE A 92 1.34 12.74 1.30
C ILE A 92 0.26 11.75 0.85
N ARG A 93 -0.84 12.25 0.31
CA ARG A 93 -1.94 11.45 -0.22
C ARG A 93 -1.49 10.57 -1.37
N GLN A 94 -0.67 11.08 -2.28
CA GLN A 94 -0.06 10.28 -3.35
C GLN A 94 0.84 9.16 -2.78
N GLY A 95 1.59 9.46 -1.73
CA GLY A 95 2.35 8.44 -0.99
C GLY A 95 1.45 7.36 -0.39
N GLN A 96 0.32 7.76 0.21
CA GLN A 96 -0.68 6.83 0.76
C GLN A 96 -1.37 5.99 -0.33
N GLN A 97 -1.69 6.57 -1.50
CA GLN A 97 -2.18 5.82 -2.66
C GLN A 97 -1.21 4.69 -3.05
N ARG A 98 0.07 5.02 -3.16
CA ARG A 98 1.12 4.03 -3.50
C ARG A 98 1.23 2.92 -2.47
N HIS A 99 1.10 3.25 -1.18
CA HIS A 99 1.05 2.27 -0.10
C HIS A 99 -0.17 1.36 -0.24
N LEU A 100 -1.36 1.93 -0.45
CA LEU A 100 -2.61 1.16 -0.60
C LEU A 100 -2.57 0.22 -1.81
N LEU A 101 -1.99 0.63 -2.93
CA LEU A 101 -1.79 -0.26 -4.08
C LEU A 101 -0.92 -1.47 -3.70
N GLN A 102 0.12 -1.27 -2.92
CA GLN A 102 0.98 -2.37 -2.48
C GLN A 102 0.33 -3.25 -1.40
N VAL A 103 -0.52 -2.67 -0.54
CA VAL A 103 -1.40 -3.43 0.37
C VAL A 103 -2.33 -4.34 -0.45
N GLY A 104 -2.90 -3.82 -1.54
CA GLY A 104 -3.72 -4.63 -2.45
C GLY A 104 -2.97 -5.79 -3.10
N TYR A 105 -1.67 -5.63 -3.36
CA TYR A 105 -0.86 -6.75 -3.81
C TYR A 105 -0.63 -7.79 -2.71
N ALA A 106 -0.38 -7.35 -1.48
CA ALA A 106 -0.28 -8.25 -0.33
C ALA A 106 -1.59 -9.05 -0.14
N ASP A 107 -2.74 -8.40 -0.29
CA ASP A 107 -4.06 -9.04 -0.26
C ASP A 107 -4.22 -10.08 -1.39
N THR A 108 -3.80 -9.75 -2.61
CA THR A 108 -3.79 -10.70 -3.75
C THR A 108 -2.95 -11.95 -3.43
N LEU A 109 -1.78 -11.77 -2.83
CA LEU A 109 -0.91 -12.90 -2.44
C LEU A 109 -1.52 -13.73 -1.33
N LEU A 110 -2.17 -13.08 -0.36
CA LEU A 110 -2.89 -13.75 0.73
C LEU A 110 -4.07 -14.58 0.19
N GLY A 111 -4.84 -14.02 -0.76
CA GLY A 111 -5.90 -14.73 -1.46
C GLY A 111 -5.38 -16.01 -2.15
N GLN A 112 -4.26 -15.92 -2.88
CA GLN A 112 -3.62 -17.09 -3.50
C GLN A 112 -3.19 -18.16 -2.48
N LEU A 113 -2.73 -17.75 -1.30
CA LEU A 113 -2.43 -18.66 -0.21
C LEU A 113 -3.69 -19.38 0.29
N PHE A 114 -4.78 -18.64 0.49
CA PHE A 114 -6.05 -19.19 0.94
C PHE A 114 -6.64 -20.17 -0.08
N ASP A 115 -6.63 -19.82 -1.36
CA ASP A 115 -7.05 -20.71 -2.46
C ASP A 115 -6.25 -22.02 -2.44
N ARG A 116 -4.94 -21.93 -2.17
CA ARG A 116 -4.10 -23.10 -2.09
C ARG A 116 -4.42 -23.98 -0.89
N LEU A 117 -4.65 -23.40 0.30
CA LEU A 117 -5.06 -24.16 1.49
C LEU A 117 -6.38 -24.88 1.27
N GLN A 118 -7.33 -24.24 0.60
CA GLN A 118 -8.62 -24.84 0.23
C GLN A 118 -8.46 -25.99 -0.78
N ALA A 119 -7.67 -25.77 -1.84
CA ALA A 119 -7.43 -26.77 -2.88
C ALA A 119 -6.74 -28.04 -2.34
N GLU A 120 -5.88 -27.89 -1.33
CA GLU A 120 -5.23 -29.02 -0.66
C GLU A 120 -6.09 -29.67 0.45
N GLY A 121 -7.27 -29.12 0.72
CA GLY A 121 -8.20 -29.63 1.75
C GLY A 121 -7.73 -29.47 3.19
N ILE A 122 -6.79 -28.57 3.45
CA ILE A 122 -6.25 -28.30 4.79
C ILE A 122 -6.76 -27.01 5.40
N TRP A 123 -7.63 -26.29 4.70
CA TRP A 123 -8.20 -25.02 5.14
C TRP A 123 -8.90 -25.14 6.49
N ASP A 124 -9.74 -26.16 6.67
CA ASP A 124 -10.53 -26.35 7.90
C ASP A 124 -9.67 -26.78 9.11
N ASP A 125 -8.50 -27.35 8.87
CA ASP A 125 -7.56 -27.80 9.88
C ASP A 125 -6.46 -26.76 10.21
N ALA A 126 -6.41 -25.67 9.46
CA ALA A 126 -5.38 -24.65 9.59
C ALA A 126 -5.77 -23.57 10.60
N MET A 127 -4.86 -23.25 11.52
CA MET A 127 -4.85 -21.97 12.21
C MET A 127 -4.11 -20.95 11.35
N ILE A 128 -4.72 -19.79 11.14
CA ILE A 128 -4.15 -18.71 10.32
C ILE A 128 -4.14 -17.42 11.14
N VAL A 129 -2.97 -16.80 11.25
CA VAL A 129 -2.81 -15.49 11.89
C VAL A 129 -2.24 -14.53 10.86
N VAL A 130 -2.92 -13.40 10.63
CA VAL A 130 -2.47 -12.32 9.77
C VAL A 130 -2.35 -11.04 10.60
N THR A 131 -1.16 -10.49 10.66
CA THR A 131 -0.87 -9.25 11.38
C THR A 131 0.31 -8.52 10.71
N ALA A 132 0.64 -7.34 11.22
CA ALA A 132 1.83 -6.59 10.83
C ALA A 132 2.70 -6.30 12.06
N ASP A 133 3.99 -6.05 11.85
CA ASP A 133 4.93 -5.66 12.91
C ASP A 133 4.68 -4.22 13.40
N HIS A 134 4.35 -3.31 12.48
CA HIS A 134 3.95 -1.93 12.73
C HIS A 134 3.23 -1.34 11.51
N GLY A 135 2.55 -0.23 11.71
CA GLY A 135 1.96 0.58 10.65
C GLY A 135 2.89 1.69 10.15
N ILE A 136 2.30 2.69 9.50
CA ILE A 136 3.02 3.84 8.98
C ILE A 136 2.13 5.09 9.04
N ALA A 137 2.71 6.23 9.46
CA ALA A 137 1.99 7.50 9.53
C ALA A 137 1.99 8.24 8.19
N PHE A 138 0.84 8.85 7.87
CA PHE A 138 0.64 9.76 6.74
C PHE A 138 0.19 11.13 7.24
N THR A 139 0.91 11.66 8.22
CA THR A 139 0.64 12.95 8.87
C THR A 139 1.68 13.96 8.43
N ALA A 140 1.23 15.15 8.00
CA ALA A 140 2.10 16.24 7.55
C ALA A 140 3.12 16.64 8.63
N ASP A 141 4.31 16.98 8.20
CA ASP A 141 5.41 17.43 9.08
C ASP A 141 5.83 16.43 10.16
N HIS A 142 5.48 15.13 9.99
CA HIS A 142 5.83 14.07 10.93
C HIS A 142 6.70 12.99 10.29
N ASP A 143 7.48 12.33 11.15
CA ASP A 143 8.21 11.12 10.78
C ASP A 143 7.24 9.98 10.50
N LYS A 144 7.54 9.19 9.47
CA LYS A 144 6.66 8.09 9.03
C LYS A 144 6.59 6.92 10.01
N ARG A 145 7.59 6.74 10.86
CA ARG A 145 7.76 5.56 11.73
C ARG A 145 8.08 5.92 13.18
N THR A 146 8.34 7.18 13.47
CA THR A 146 8.58 7.65 14.84
C THR A 146 7.25 8.05 15.47
N PRO A 147 6.76 7.31 16.47
CA PRO A 147 5.49 7.60 17.10
C PRO A 147 5.56 8.86 17.96
N ASN A 148 4.47 9.59 17.98
CA ASN A 148 4.16 10.68 18.91
C ASN A 148 2.64 10.70 19.11
N ASP A 149 2.12 11.65 19.87
CA ASP A 149 0.69 11.72 20.22
C ASP A 149 -0.24 11.80 19.00
N GLU A 150 0.26 12.30 17.84
CA GLU A 150 -0.53 12.44 16.63
C GLU A 150 -0.43 11.22 15.70
N THR A 151 0.68 10.47 15.75
CA THR A 151 1.00 9.40 14.80
C THR A 151 0.95 8.00 15.40
N VAL A 152 0.86 7.89 16.71
CA VAL A 152 0.94 6.62 17.44
C VAL A 152 -0.12 5.61 17.00
N ASP A 153 -1.35 6.06 16.76
CA ASP A 153 -2.43 5.18 16.32
C ASP A 153 -2.28 4.68 14.88
N GLU A 154 -1.57 5.41 14.01
CA GLU A 154 -1.23 4.94 12.66
C GLU A 154 -0.08 3.92 12.67
N ILE A 155 0.80 4.00 13.66
CA ILE A 155 2.03 3.20 13.70
C ILE A 155 1.85 1.93 14.53
N TYR A 156 1.17 1.99 15.68
CA TYR A 156 1.05 0.85 16.58
C TYR A 156 -0.26 0.08 16.48
N ARG A 157 -1.30 0.65 15.85
CA ARG A 157 -2.53 -0.09 15.62
C ARG A 157 -2.47 -0.81 14.29
N VAL A 158 -2.12 -2.09 14.37
CA VAL A 158 -2.02 -2.98 13.22
C VAL A 158 -3.22 -3.92 13.18
N PRO A 159 -3.61 -4.41 11.99
CA PRO A 159 -4.64 -5.43 11.89
C PRO A 159 -4.19 -6.72 12.58
N MET A 160 -5.12 -7.43 13.19
CA MET A 160 -4.92 -8.78 13.69
C MET A 160 -6.14 -9.64 13.33
N PHE A 161 -5.94 -10.60 12.46
CA PHE A 161 -6.95 -11.57 12.06
C PHE A 161 -6.49 -12.95 12.49
N ILE A 162 -7.33 -13.66 13.21
CA ILE A 162 -7.05 -15.01 13.68
C ILE A 162 -8.20 -15.91 13.25
N ARG A 163 -7.88 -16.95 12.50
CA ARG A 163 -8.78 -18.03 12.18
C ARG A 163 -8.31 -19.29 12.89
N VAL A 164 -9.18 -19.90 13.66
CA VAL A 164 -8.90 -21.18 14.33
C VAL A 164 -9.42 -22.36 13.50
N PRO A 165 -8.86 -23.57 13.66
CA PRO A 165 -9.34 -24.75 12.97
C PRO A 165 -10.84 -24.99 13.20
N GLY A 166 -11.57 -25.27 12.12
CA GLY A 166 -13.00 -25.57 12.15
C GLY A 166 -13.93 -24.37 12.29
N GLU A 167 -13.41 -23.16 12.45
CA GLU A 167 -14.20 -21.93 12.54
C GLU A 167 -14.88 -21.60 11.20
N ARG A 168 -16.15 -21.22 11.28
CA ARG A 168 -16.99 -20.91 10.09
C ARG A 168 -17.68 -19.56 10.17
N GLU A 169 -17.71 -18.95 11.35
CA GLU A 169 -18.34 -17.65 11.60
C GLU A 169 -17.28 -16.66 12.05
N GLY A 170 -17.30 -15.47 11.48
CA GLY A 170 -16.38 -14.39 11.87
C GLY A 170 -16.95 -13.59 13.03
N GLU A 171 -16.12 -13.24 13.98
CA GLU A 171 -16.43 -12.35 15.08
C GLU A 171 -15.48 -11.15 15.05
N VAL A 172 -15.99 -9.98 15.45
CA VAL A 172 -15.17 -8.78 15.66
C VAL A 172 -15.08 -8.54 17.16
N SER A 173 -13.86 -8.52 17.69
CA SER A 173 -13.59 -8.22 19.09
C SER A 173 -12.90 -6.88 19.25
N ASP A 174 -13.38 -6.06 20.17
CA ASP A 174 -12.77 -4.79 20.58
C ASP A 174 -11.80 -4.97 21.77
N GLU A 175 -11.53 -6.21 22.17
CA GLU A 175 -10.58 -6.48 23.23
C GLU A 175 -9.16 -6.01 22.88
N ASN A 176 -8.44 -5.58 23.90
CA ASN A 176 -7.05 -5.17 23.72
C ASN A 176 -6.16 -6.38 23.42
N ALA A 177 -5.67 -6.47 22.18
CA ALA A 177 -4.75 -7.49 21.71
C ALA A 177 -3.40 -6.85 21.30
N MET A 178 -2.33 -7.61 21.46
CA MET A 178 -0.97 -7.21 21.12
C MET A 178 -0.25 -8.30 20.33
N ASN A 179 0.77 -7.95 19.56
CA ASN A 179 1.54 -8.93 18.77
C ASN A 179 2.22 -9.99 19.66
N ILE A 180 2.53 -9.68 20.92
CA ILE A 180 3.09 -10.63 21.88
C ILE A 180 2.07 -11.72 22.28
N ASP A 181 0.78 -11.48 22.06
CA ASP A 181 -0.29 -12.45 22.37
C ASP A 181 -0.41 -13.56 21.31
N VAL A 182 0.20 -13.35 20.13
CA VAL A 182 0.09 -14.31 19.02
C VAL A 182 0.67 -15.68 19.39
N LEU A 183 1.86 -15.72 19.96
CA LEU A 183 2.51 -16.99 20.28
C LEU A 183 1.79 -17.77 21.38
N PRO A 184 1.43 -17.21 22.54
CA PRO A 184 0.63 -17.92 23.54
C PRO A 184 -0.74 -18.34 22.99
N THR A 185 -1.36 -17.55 22.12
CA THR A 185 -2.62 -17.93 21.45
C THR A 185 -2.45 -19.17 20.56
N ILE A 186 -1.37 -19.24 19.78
CA ILE A 186 -1.06 -20.43 18.95
C ILE A 186 -0.85 -21.67 19.83
N VAL A 187 -0.09 -21.52 20.92
CA VAL A 187 0.21 -22.60 21.85
C VAL A 187 -1.08 -23.15 22.50
N ASP A 188 -1.96 -22.25 22.92
CA ASP A 188 -3.24 -22.59 23.54
C ASP A 188 -4.18 -23.28 22.55
N VAL A 189 -4.48 -22.67 21.41
CA VAL A 189 -5.39 -23.23 20.38
C VAL A 189 -4.92 -24.59 19.87
N LEU A 190 -3.61 -24.79 19.73
CA LEU A 190 -3.06 -26.07 19.28
C LEU A 190 -2.84 -27.07 20.40
N GLY A 191 -3.16 -26.74 21.65
CA GLY A 191 -2.99 -27.62 22.81
C GLY A 191 -1.53 -28.01 23.07
N ILE A 192 -0.59 -27.13 22.80
CA ILE A 192 0.85 -27.39 22.94
C ILE A 192 1.24 -27.19 24.41
N HIS A 193 1.76 -28.21 25.05
CA HIS A 193 2.29 -28.11 26.41
C HIS A 193 3.75 -27.63 26.36
N THR A 194 4.06 -26.53 27.03
CA THR A 194 5.42 -25.95 27.10
C THR A 194 5.68 -25.36 28.48
N ASP A 195 6.94 -25.34 28.89
CA ASP A 195 7.41 -24.66 30.10
C ASP A 195 7.83 -23.21 29.85
N TRP A 196 7.49 -22.65 28.67
CA TRP A 196 7.82 -21.27 28.33
C TRP A 196 6.94 -20.30 29.11
N GLU A 197 7.56 -19.24 29.61
CA GLU A 197 6.88 -18.07 30.14
C GLU A 197 6.68 -17.08 28.97
N PHE A 198 5.46 -16.60 28.78
CA PHE A 198 5.12 -15.65 27.73
C PHE A 198 4.92 -14.26 28.33
N ASP A 199 5.38 -13.22 27.62
CA ASP A 199 5.08 -11.83 27.96
C ASP A 199 3.64 -11.43 27.58
N GLY A 200 3.02 -12.15 26.66
CA GLY A 200 1.62 -12.00 26.24
C GLY A 200 0.72 -13.10 26.80
N ARG A 201 -0.57 -13.01 26.54
CA ARG A 201 -1.62 -13.97 26.94
C ARG A 201 -2.25 -14.64 25.74
N SER A 202 -2.94 -15.78 25.95
CA SER A 202 -3.84 -16.31 24.92
C SER A 202 -5.06 -15.39 24.77
N LEU A 203 -5.41 -15.06 23.51
CA LEU A 203 -6.61 -14.28 23.20
C LEU A 203 -7.91 -15.10 23.36
N PHE A 204 -7.82 -16.42 23.52
CA PHE A 204 -8.94 -17.32 23.81
C PHE A 204 -8.93 -17.85 25.25
N GLY A 205 -7.98 -17.40 26.09
CA GLY A 205 -7.86 -17.75 27.46
C GLY A 205 -8.72 -16.88 28.39
N ASP A 206 -8.83 -17.29 29.68
CA ASP A 206 -9.61 -16.56 30.69
C ASP A 206 -8.88 -15.33 31.27
N GLU A 207 -7.62 -15.09 30.89
CA GLU A 207 -6.83 -13.98 31.40
C GLU A 207 -7.36 -12.66 30.85
N PRO A 208 -7.72 -11.66 31.69
CA PRO A 208 -8.26 -10.42 31.24
C PRO A 208 -7.21 -9.61 30.43
N PRO A 209 -7.65 -8.82 29.43
CA PRO A 209 -6.75 -7.94 28.70
C PRO A 209 -6.11 -6.89 29.65
N PRO A 210 -4.88 -6.47 29.38
CA PRO A 210 -4.25 -5.43 30.18
C PRO A 210 -5.00 -4.10 30.03
N GLU A 211 -5.04 -3.30 31.10
CA GLU A 211 -5.65 -1.98 31.11
C GLU A 211 -4.87 -1.00 30.20
N ASP A 212 -3.55 -1.14 30.16
CA ASP A 212 -2.67 -0.33 29.32
C ASP A 212 -2.07 -1.19 28.19
N LYS A 213 -1.81 -0.55 27.07
CA LYS A 213 -1.07 -1.14 25.94
C LYS A 213 0.37 -0.65 25.96
N PRO A 214 1.31 -1.38 26.56
CA PRO A 214 2.72 -0.99 26.53
C PRO A 214 3.26 -1.10 25.11
N VAL A 215 3.93 -0.07 24.66
CA VAL A 215 4.63 -0.03 23.38
C VAL A 215 6.07 0.34 23.64
N PHE A 216 6.98 -0.16 22.81
CA PHE A 216 8.41 0.07 22.96
C PHE A 216 8.91 0.85 21.74
N TYR A 217 9.47 2.04 22.03
CA TYR A 217 10.16 2.81 21.02
C TYR A 217 11.47 3.37 21.61
N GLY A 218 12.58 3.17 20.90
CA GLY A 218 13.88 3.59 21.39
C GLY A 218 14.32 2.82 22.64
N THR A 219 14.67 3.52 23.72
CA THR A 219 15.30 2.95 24.92
C THR A 219 14.36 2.74 26.10
N GLY A 220 13.07 3.00 25.94
CA GLY A 220 12.13 2.89 27.06
C GLY A 220 10.71 2.52 26.65
N PRO A 221 9.94 1.96 27.60
CA PRO A 221 8.53 1.71 27.37
C PRO A 221 7.75 3.02 27.35
N SER A 222 6.79 3.11 26.48
CA SER A 222 5.71 4.10 26.47
C SER A 222 4.39 3.35 26.59
N SER A 223 3.34 4.03 27.01
CA SER A 223 1.99 3.45 27.00
C SER A 223 1.12 4.16 25.99
N VAL A 224 0.28 3.42 25.30
CA VAL A 224 -0.76 3.95 24.42
C VAL A 224 -2.10 3.67 25.07
N ALA A 225 -3.04 4.62 24.97
CA ALA A 225 -4.39 4.40 25.42
C ALA A 225 -4.99 3.16 24.74
N THR A 226 -5.72 2.35 25.51
CA THR A 226 -6.45 1.19 24.97
C THR A 226 -7.72 1.59 24.24
N SER A 227 -8.22 2.82 24.47
CA SER A 227 -9.33 3.40 23.72
C SER A 227 -9.11 3.39 22.22
N LEU A 228 -10.15 3.08 21.47
CA LEU A 228 -10.14 3.09 19.99
C LEU A 228 -10.34 4.50 19.38
N ASP A 229 -10.51 5.54 20.19
CA ASP A 229 -10.80 6.92 19.72
C ASP A 229 -9.73 7.44 18.76
N GLY A 230 -8.46 7.13 19.01
CA GLY A 230 -7.35 7.49 18.12
C GLY A 230 -7.45 6.79 16.76
N LEU A 231 -7.77 5.50 16.77
CA LEU A 231 -8.00 4.73 15.53
C LEU A 231 -9.18 5.29 14.74
N TYR A 232 -10.30 5.61 15.40
CA TYR A 232 -11.46 6.19 14.72
C TYR A 232 -11.14 7.52 14.04
N ARG A 233 -10.35 8.40 14.68
CA ARG A 233 -9.87 9.63 14.03
C ARG A 233 -9.01 9.35 12.79
N VAL A 234 -8.16 8.33 12.82
CA VAL A 234 -7.37 7.91 11.65
C VAL A 234 -8.29 7.41 10.54
N VAL A 235 -9.28 6.60 10.88
CA VAL A 235 -10.28 6.07 9.92
C VAL A 235 -11.08 7.19 9.28
N GLU A 236 -11.59 8.16 10.07
CA GLU A 236 -12.32 9.33 9.57
C GLU A 236 -11.46 10.15 8.60
N ARG A 237 -10.24 10.49 8.99
CA ARG A 237 -9.31 11.21 8.11
C ARG A 237 -9.02 10.44 6.81
N ASN A 238 -8.88 9.13 6.87
CA ASN A 238 -8.67 8.32 5.68
C ASN A 238 -9.93 8.25 4.81
N ALA A 239 -11.13 8.24 5.39
CA ALA A 239 -12.39 8.32 4.66
C ALA A 239 -12.56 9.68 3.95
N GLU A 240 -12.11 10.77 4.55
CA GLU A 240 -12.07 12.08 3.90
C GLU A 240 -11.07 12.14 2.75
N ARG A 241 -9.90 11.51 2.90
CA ARG A 241 -8.88 11.44 1.85
C ARG A 241 -9.30 10.56 0.68
N PHE A 242 -10.05 9.49 0.95
CA PHE A 242 -10.50 8.48 -0.01
C PHE A 242 -12.02 8.27 0.12
N PRO A 243 -12.83 9.25 -0.32
CA PRO A 243 -14.27 9.26 -0.04
C PRO A 243 -15.07 8.23 -0.84
N ARG A 244 -14.47 7.60 -1.85
CA ARG A 244 -15.11 6.56 -2.66
C ARG A 244 -14.54 5.19 -2.32
N PRO A 245 -15.38 4.13 -2.36
CA PRO A 245 -14.90 2.78 -2.07
C PRO A 245 -14.05 2.21 -3.22
N GLY A 246 -13.24 1.22 -2.88
CA GLY A 246 -12.46 0.44 -3.83
C GLY A 246 -11.34 1.22 -4.52
N TRP A 247 -10.84 0.68 -5.62
CA TRP A 247 -9.71 1.25 -6.35
C TRP A 247 -10.04 2.61 -7.00
N ASP A 248 -11.31 2.84 -7.37
CA ASP A 248 -11.75 4.14 -7.89
C ASP A 248 -11.61 5.24 -6.84
N GLY A 249 -11.79 4.91 -5.56
CA GLY A 249 -11.51 5.82 -4.46
C GLY A 249 -10.02 6.06 -4.26
N VAL A 250 -9.20 5.02 -4.40
CA VAL A 250 -7.75 5.14 -4.22
C VAL A 250 -7.11 5.99 -5.31
N VAL A 251 -7.50 5.85 -6.58
CA VAL A 251 -6.93 6.62 -7.69
C VAL A 251 -7.60 7.98 -7.87
N GLY A 252 -8.87 8.12 -7.50
CA GLY A 252 -9.66 9.33 -7.62
C GLY A 252 -9.57 10.24 -6.40
N VAL A 253 -8.39 10.72 -6.06
CA VAL A 253 -8.18 11.65 -4.95
C VAL A 253 -8.47 13.10 -5.35
N SER A 254 -8.76 13.97 -4.40
CA SER A 254 -9.15 15.37 -4.55
C SER A 254 -10.59 15.58 -5.06
N GLY A 255 -10.98 16.85 -5.19
CA GLY A 255 -12.31 17.24 -5.66
C GLY A 255 -12.68 16.81 -7.08
N LEU A 256 -11.67 16.39 -7.89
CA LEU A 256 -11.87 15.89 -9.26
C LEU A 256 -11.88 14.35 -9.36
N GLY A 257 -11.79 13.66 -8.24
CA GLY A 257 -11.75 12.19 -8.22
C GLY A 257 -12.95 11.52 -8.85
N GLU A 258 -14.10 12.16 -8.88
CA GLU A 258 -15.34 11.65 -9.51
C GLU A 258 -15.25 11.50 -11.04
N TYR A 259 -14.32 12.19 -11.68
CA TYR A 259 -14.08 12.09 -13.13
C TYR A 259 -13.18 10.92 -13.50
N VAL A 260 -12.42 10.38 -12.55
CA VAL A 260 -11.53 9.25 -12.83
C VAL A 260 -12.33 8.02 -13.27
N GLY A 261 -11.90 7.41 -14.36
CA GLY A 261 -12.57 6.32 -15.04
C GLY A 261 -13.58 6.75 -16.13
N ARG A 262 -13.88 8.04 -16.26
CA ARG A 262 -14.78 8.54 -17.31
C ARG A 262 -14.04 8.73 -18.63
N PRO A 263 -14.64 8.36 -19.78
CA PRO A 263 -14.15 8.75 -21.10
C PRO A 263 -14.13 10.27 -21.26
N VAL A 264 -13.08 10.82 -21.89
CA VAL A 264 -12.95 12.26 -22.13
C VAL A 264 -14.17 12.81 -22.91
N GLY A 265 -14.70 12.01 -23.84
CA GLY A 265 -15.86 12.41 -24.63
C GLY A 265 -17.19 12.57 -23.86
N GLU A 266 -17.23 12.17 -22.59
CA GLU A 266 -18.37 12.38 -21.68
C GLU A 266 -18.23 13.63 -20.80
N LEU A 267 -17.10 14.34 -20.91
CA LEU A 267 -16.82 15.55 -20.17
C LEU A 267 -17.07 16.80 -21.01
N ASP A 268 -17.32 17.93 -20.35
CA ASP A 268 -17.34 19.24 -21.01
C ASP A 268 -15.90 19.72 -21.25
N VAL A 269 -15.29 19.18 -22.31
CA VAL A 269 -13.92 19.49 -22.71
C VAL A 269 -13.95 20.41 -23.92
N THR A 270 -13.26 21.52 -23.80
CA THR A 270 -13.07 22.48 -24.89
C THR A 270 -11.59 22.68 -25.18
N PRO A 271 -11.20 22.97 -26.43
CA PRO A 271 -9.84 23.45 -26.71
C PRO A 271 -9.56 24.69 -25.86
N MET A 272 -8.31 24.83 -25.41
CA MET A 272 -7.94 26.00 -24.63
C MET A 272 -8.17 27.27 -25.46
N PRO A 273 -8.97 28.23 -24.93
CA PRO A 273 -9.24 29.46 -25.66
C PRO A 273 -7.95 30.27 -25.86
N ALA A 274 -7.73 30.81 -27.05
CA ALA A 274 -6.58 31.68 -27.33
C ALA A 274 -6.53 32.92 -26.41
N SER A 275 -7.67 33.33 -25.87
CA SER A 275 -7.77 34.39 -24.84
C SER A 275 -7.28 33.99 -23.47
N VAL A 276 -7.15 32.69 -23.23
CA VAL A 276 -6.62 32.13 -21.97
C VAL A 276 -5.15 31.77 -22.17
N ASP A 277 -4.85 31.00 -23.22
CA ASP A 277 -3.46 30.67 -23.56
C ASP A 277 -3.36 30.06 -24.98
N ALA A 278 -2.78 30.80 -25.93
CA ALA A 278 -2.60 30.36 -27.31
C ALA A 278 -1.40 29.42 -27.49
N ASP A 279 -0.42 29.50 -26.60
CA ASP A 279 0.84 28.78 -26.67
C ASP A 279 0.99 27.70 -25.59
N ALA A 280 -0.13 27.32 -24.91
CA ALA A 280 -0.12 26.28 -23.90
C ALA A 280 0.42 24.98 -24.48
N SER A 281 1.29 24.35 -23.73
CA SER A 281 1.85 23.05 -24.09
C SER A 281 2.27 22.25 -22.88
N PHE A 282 2.01 20.95 -22.86
CA PHE A 282 2.49 20.11 -21.78
C PHE A 282 3.57 19.12 -22.26
N ARG A 283 4.30 18.60 -21.30
CA ARG A 283 5.33 17.58 -21.53
C ARG A 283 5.30 16.57 -20.41
N ILE A 284 5.44 15.31 -20.75
CA ILE A 284 5.61 14.21 -19.80
C ILE A 284 7.09 13.84 -19.73
N LYS A 285 7.62 13.78 -18.52
CA LYS A 285 8.96 13.30 -18.26
C LYS A 285 9.04 11.80 -18.53
N HIS A 286 10.03 11.36 -19.30
CA HIS A 286 10.17 9.97 -19.71
C HIS A 286 8.97 9.41 -20.48
N ALA A 287 8.42 10.18 -21.42
CA ALA A 287 7.31 9.75 -22.29
C ALA A 287 7.60 8.46 -23.08
N ASP A 288 8.89 8.17 -23.33
CA ASP A 288 9.36 6.92 -23.92
C ASP A 288 8.91 5.66 -23.17
N ARG A 289 8.68 5.77 -21.87
CA ARG A 289 8.19 4.65 -21.03
C ARG A 289 6.72 4.32 -21.21
N LEU A 290 5.96 5.18 -21.90
CA LEU A 290 4.57 4.94 -22.26
C LEU A 290 4.43 4.05 -23.50
N GLN A 291 5.55 3.74 -24.16
CA GLN A 291 5.61 2.90 -25.36
C GLN A 291 6.01 1.46 -24.99
N ASP A 292 5.60 0.51 -25.82
CA ASP A 292 5.93 -0.91 -25.69
C ASP A 292 5.58 -1.53 -24.30
N ILE A 293 4.48 -1.09 -23.69
CA ILE A 293 4.03 -1.64 -22.40
C ILE A 293 3.55 -3.07 -22.60
N SER A 294 4.03 -3.97 -21.71
CA SER A 294 3.55 -5.35 -21.67
C SER A 294 2.39 -5.52 -20.69
N ALA A 295 1.26 -6.02 -21.17
CA ALA A 295 0.10 -6.31 -20.33
C ALA A 295 0.30 -7.52 -19.40
N GLN A 296 1.22 -8.44 -19.76
CA GLN A 296 1.44 -9.70 -19.01
C GLN A 296 2.50 -9.63 -17.91
N GLY A 297 2.85 -8.47 -17.46
CA GLY A 297 3.84 -8.26 -16.40
C GLY A 297 4.94 -7.30 -16.88
N GLY A 298 5.71 -6.81 -15.93
CA GLY A 298 6.73 -5.83 -16.23
C GLY A 298 6.55 -4.56 -15.45
N SER A 299 7.08 -3.46 -15.97
CA SER A 299 7.02 -2.16 -15.33
C SER A 299 6.15 -1.21 -16.15
N ILE A 300 5.24 -0.51 -15.46
CA ILE A 300 4.39 0.53 -16.04
C ILE A 300 4.78 1.91 -15.50
N PRO A 301 4.59 2.98 -16.25
CA PRO A 301 4.84 4.35 -15.77
C PRO A 301 3.64 4.89 -14.97
N LEU A 302 3.32 4.23 -13.86
CA LEU A 302 2.12 4.52 -13.04
C LEU A 302 2.13 5.94 -12.47
N VAL A 303 3.30 6.43 -12.08
CA VAL A 303 3.49 7.80 -11.59
C VAL A 303 4.06 8.63 -12.74
N VAL A 304 3.31 9.62 -13.16
CA VAL A 304 3.67 10.53 -14.23
C VAL A 304 4.06 11.86 -13.62
N GLU A 305 5.25 12.33 -13.98
CA GLU A 305 5.71 13.70 -13.73
C GLU A 305 5.65 14.44 -15.06
N GLY A 306 5.13 15.65 -15.02
CA GLY A 306 5.02 16.47 -16.23
C GLY A 306 5.22 17.94 -15.94
N SER A 307 5.12 18.74 -17.00
CA SER A 307 5.09 20.18 -16.89
C SER A 307 4.22 20.80 -17.97
N VAL A 308 3.52 21.86 -17.62
CA VAL A 308 2.75 22.69 -18.56
C VAL A 308 3.35 24.09 -18.63
N ALA A 309 3.49 24.63 -19.84
CA ALA A 309 3.80 26.02 -20.04
C ALA A 309 2.48 26.78 -20.23
N LEU A 310 2.33 27.88 -19.55
CA LEU A 310 1.23 28.84 -19.68
C LEU A 310 1.81 30.20 -19.95
N GLU A 311 0.99 31.11 -20.52
CA GLU A 311 1.41 32.51 -20.72
C GLU A 311 1.76 33.17 -19.38
N PRO A 312 2.70 34.15 -19.37
CA PRO A 312 3.06 34.86 -18.15
C PRO A 312 1.83 35.50 -17.47
N GLY A 313 1.65 35.19 -16.21
CA GLY A 313 0.54 35.66 -15.41
C GLY A 313 -0.68 34.73 -15.38
N HIS A 314 -0.63 33.58 -16.06
CA HIS A 314 -1.58 32.48 -15.90
C HIS A 314 -1.00 31.38 -15.01
N GLU A 315 -1.85 30.87 -14.12
CA GLU A 315 -1.52 29.78 -13.21
C GLU A 315 -2.56 28.65 -13.40
N PRO A 316 -2.14 27.39 -13.36
CA PRO A 316 -3.12 26.29 -13.34
C PRO A 316 -3.90 26.32 -12.01
N ALA A 317 -5.08 25.73 -12.00
CA ALA A 317 -5.75 25.40 -10.75
C ALA A 317 -4.88 24.42 -9.92
N ASP A 318 -5.18 24.29 -8.63
CA ASP A 318 -4.43 23.39 -7.71
C ASP A 318 -4.38 21.94 -8.20
N VAL A 319 -5.34 21.56 -9.04
CA VAL A 319 -5.47 20.21 -9.59
C VAL A 319 -5.88 20.25 -11.06
N ALA A 320 -5.53 19.18 -11.79
CA ALA A 320 -5.91 18.94 -13.18
C ALA A 320 -6.21 17.46 -13.39
N LEU A 321 -6.89 17.10 -14.48
CA LEU A 321 -7.09 15.70 -14.85
C LEU A 321 -6.00 15.24 -15.79
N VAL A 322 -5.49 14.04 -15.56
CA VAL A 322 -4.60 13.34 -16.49
C VAL A 322 -5.37 12.20 -17.14
N THR A 323 -5.32 12.16 -18.47
CA THR A 323 -5.97 11.11 -19.24
C THR A 323 -4.97 10.06 -19.71
N LEU A 324 -5.44 8.86 -19.90
CA LEU A 324 -4.69 7.75 -20.50
C LEU A 324 -5.60 7.06 -21.51
N ASN A 325 -5.16 7.03 -22.78
CA ASN A 325 -5.92 6.42 -23.87
C ASN A 325 -7.36 6.96 -23.98
N GLY A 326 -7.55 8.27 -23.82
CA GLY A 326 -8.87 8.90 -23.91
C GLY A 326 -9.79 8.72 -22.71
N THR A 327 -9.28 8.16 -21.60
CA THR A 327 -10.01 7.99 -20.33
C THR A 327 -9.30 8.76 -19.22
N VAL A 328 -10.03 9.42 -18.33
CA VAL A 328 -9.45 10.09 -17.17
C VAL A 328 -8.82 9.04 -16.27
N ALA A 329 -7.51 9.10 -16.11
CA ALA A 329 -6.72 8.08 -15.43
C ALA A 329 -6.24 8.50 -14.03
N GLY A 330 -6.25 9.79 -13.73
CA GLY A 330 -5.80 10.28 -12.44
C GLY A 330 -5.93 11.79 -12.31
N VAL A 331 -5.53 12.28 -11.15
CA VAL A 331 -5.53 13.70 -10.84
C VAL A 331 -4.08 14.17 -10.66
N ALA A 332 -3.70 15.20 -11.40
CA ALA A 332 -2.45 15.91 -11.23
C ALA A 332 -2.58 16.97 -10.15
N GLY A 333 -1.52 17.21 -9.43
CA GLY A 333 -1.39 18.26 -8.42
C GLY A 333 0.06 18.56 -8.15
N ASP A 334 0.33 19.27 -7.03
CA ASP A 334 1.66 19.75 -6.66
C ASP A 334 2.25 20.64 -7.77
N PHE A 335 1.42 21.55 -8.31
CA PHE A 335 1.88 22.47 -9.32
C PHE A 335 2.89 23.46 -8.76
N ARG A 336 4.12 23.43 -9.30
CA ARG A 336 5.22 24.33 -8.93
C ARG A 336 5.85 24.93 -10.16
N GLU A 337 5.96 26.25 -10.15
CA GLU A 337 6.65 26.96 -11.24
C GLU A 337 8.17 26.80 -11.12
N VAL A 338 8.78 26.28 -12.17
CA VAL A 338 10.23 26.20 -12.34
C VAL A 338 10.57 26.56 -13.79
N ASP A 339 11.44 27.52 -13.97
CA ASP A 339 11.90 27.99 -15.31
C ASP A 339 10.75 28.32 -16.28
N GLY A 340 9.69 28.95 -15.78
CA GLY A 340 8.52 29.36 -16.57
C GLY A 340 7.61 28.21 -17.00
N ARG A 341 7.69 27.06 -16.34
CA ARG A 341 6.78 25.92 -16.53
C ARG A 341 6.23 25.44 -15.19
N TRP A 342 4.97 25.07 -15.16
CA TRP A 342 4.32 24.49 -14.01
C TRP A 342 4.51 22.98 -14.01
N HIS A 343 5.33 22.49 -13.09
CA HIS A 343 5.58 21.06 -12.90
C HIS A 343 4.47 20.45 -12.06
N PHE A 344 4.11 19.21 -12.38
CA PHE A 344 3.08 18.47 -11.69
C PHE A 344 3.44 16.98 -11.53
N SER A 345 2.73 16.31 -10.65
CA SER A 345 2.78 14.86 -10.45
C SER A 345 1.36 14.29 -10.47
N ALA A 346 1.20 13.09 -11.03
CA ALA A 346 -0.04 12.34 -11.00
C ALA A 346 0.23 10.84 -10.80
N LEU A 347 -0.65 10.18 -10.07
CA LEU A 347 -0.73 8.72 -10.03
C LEU A 347 -1.89 8.29 -10.91
N LEU A 348 -1.62 7.44 -11.90
CA LEU A 348 -2.60 6.99 -12.87
C LEU A 348 -3.26 5.68 -12.42
N ASP A 349 -4.44 5.39 -12.94
CA ASP A 349 -5.10 4.11 -12.75
C ASP A 349 -4.35 3.01 -13.51
N TYR A 350 -3.75 2.09 -12.76
CA TYR A 350 -2.99 0.98 -13.33
C TYR A 350 -3.81 0.08 -14.25
N ARG A 351 -5.14 0.06 -14.11
CA ARG A 351 -6.07 -0.76 -14.89
C ARG A 351 -6.26 -0.27 -16.33
N LEU A 352 -5.95 1.00 -16.60
CA LEU A 352 -6.14 1.64 -17.90
C LEU A 352 -4.96 1.51 -18.85
N PHE A 353 -3.81 1.02 -18.37
CA PHE A 353 -2.67 0.75 -19.24
C PHE A 353 -2.92 -0.42 -20.17
N GLN A 354 -2.71 -0.19 -21.47
CA GLN A 354 -2.89 -1.16 -22.53
C GLN A 354 -1.55 -1.73 -22.98
N GLU A 355 -1.59 -2.89 -23.65
CA GLU A 355 -0.40 -3.44 -24.31
C GLU A 355 0.01 -2.55 -25.47
N GLY A 356 1.32 -2.33 -25.63
CA GLY A 356 1.88 -1.43 -26.63
C GLY A 356 1.91 0.02 -26.17
N ASP A 357 1.63 0.93 -27.10
CA ASP A 357 1.74 2.37 -26.88
C ASP A 357 0.53 2.91 -26.13
N ASN A 358 0.81 3.81 -25.19
CA ASN A 358 -0.19 4.49 -24.39
C ASN A 358 -0.03 6.01 -24.53
N GLU A 359 -1.13 6.70 -24.68
CA GLU A 359 -1.18 8.16 -24.85
C GLU A 359 -1.67 8.83 -23.57
N VAL A 360 -0.95 9.85 -23.12
CA VAL A 360 -1.30 10.66 -21.95
C VAL A 360 -1.70 12.05 -22.42
N GLY A 361 -2.82 12.56 -21.91
CA GLY A 361 -3.30 13.92 -22.08
C GLY A 361 -3.42 14.66 -20.76
N LEU A 362 -3.53 15.98 -20.82
CA LEU A 362 -3.72 16.87 -19.67
C LEU A 362 -4.95 17.75 -19.90
N LEU A 363 -5.87 17.76 -18.93
CA LEU A 363 -7.05 18.62 -18.94
C LEU A 363 -6.96 19.57 -17.74
N LEU A 364 -6.78 20.86 -18.01
CA LEU A 364 -6.80 21.91 -16.97
C LEU A 364 -8.24 22.27 -16.62
N VAL A 365 -8.45 22.64 -15.36
CA VAL A 365 -9.75 23.08 -14.89
C VAL A 365 -9.98 24.54 -15.25
N GLY A 366 -11.07 24.80 -15.95
CA GLY A 366 -11.51 26.16 -16.27
C GLY A 366 -12.16 26.85 -15.07
N SER A 367 -12.02 28.16 -15.03
CA SER A 367 -12.67 28.99 -14.02
C SER A 367 -14.09 29.34 -14.44
N GLY A 368 -15.13 28.82 -13.78
CA GLY A 368 -16.49 29.32 -13.88
C GLY A 368 -17.57 28.26 -14.02
N GLY A 369 -18.57 28.32 -13.12
CA GLY A 369 -19.78 27.51 -13.14
C GLY A 369 -19.92 26.56 -11.95
N GLU A 370 -21.13 26.00 -11.77
CA GLU A 370 -21.38 24.93 -10.77
C GLU A 370 -20.69 23.62 -11.18
N ASP A 371 -20.57 23.38 -12.50
CA ASP A 371 -19.83 22.24 -13.07
C ASP A 371 -18.50 22.73 -13.69
N PRO A 372 -17.39 22.01 -13.46
CA PRO A 372 -16.10 22.38 -14.02
C PRO A 372 -16.07 22.15 -15.54
N THR A 373 -15.62 23.16 -16.28
CA THR A 373 -15.23 23.02 -17.68
C THR A 373 -13.75 22.62 -17.74
N PHE A 374 -13.39 21.75 -18.67
CA PHE A 374 -12.03 21.30 -18.83
C PHE A 374 -11.43 21.83 -20.13
N TYR A 375 -10.17 22.26 -20.06
CA TYR A 375 -9.39 22.70 -21.21
C TYR A 375 -8.35 21.67 -21.59
N GLU A 376 -8.44 21.16 -22.80
CA GLU A 376 -7.43 20.25 -23.33
C GLU A 376 -6.15 21.03 -23.69
N VAL A 377 -5.03 20.58 -23.14
CA VAL A 377 -3.70 21.16 -23.45
C VAL A 377 -3.09 20.38 -24.60
N PRO A 378 -2.66 21.05 -25.68
CA PRO A 378 -2.06 20.39 -26.83
C PRO A 378 -0.66 19.80 -26.56
#